data_02bd738fe1edacb3e7c087c96b876b78
#
_entry.id   02bd738fe1edacb3e7c087c96b876b78
#
_cell.length_a   1.000
_cell.length_b   1.000
_cell.length_c   1.000
_cell.angle_alpha   90.00
_cell.angle_beta   90.00
_cell.angle_gamma   90.00
#
_symmetry.space_group_name_H-M   'P 1'
#
loop_
_entity.id
_entity.type
_entity.pdbx_description
1 polymer ?
#
loop_
_entity_poly.entity_id
_entity_poly.type
_entity_poly.pdbx_seq_one_letter_code
_entity_poly.pdbx_strand_id
1 'polypeptide(L)'
;MGVLEGKVAIVTGSARGIGRATAHLLAEHGARVLVTDLDEDVAREAAAALPGETAVCSGDLTKDGVPEAVVRAAIDEFGQLDIVVNNAGYTWDGMAHKMADEQFRAMLEIHTVVPFRLLRAASPYLRDAGKADKEAGREVFRKVVNVTSISGTQGNVGQANYSAAKAGLVGLTKTLAREWGPFKVNVNAVAFGFVETRLTAAADDGGGERFTRDDGVEIPLGIPGRMRELAPVIIPLGRPALPEDAAGPIFFLCSPWSNFVHGQVITASGGQTTGMTS
;
A
#
# COMPACT_ATOMS: atom_id res chain seq x y z
N MET A 1 3.51 -18.05 19.46
CA MET A 1 2.71 -16.80 19.55
C MET A 1 3.35 -15.81 18.58
N GLY A 2 2.59 -15.33 17.62
CA GLY A 2 3.08 -14.39 16.62
C GLY A 2 3.30 -13.00 17.21
N VAL A 3 4.20 -12.20 16.63
CA VAL A 3 4.50 -10.85 17.12
C VAL A 3 3.34 -9.86 16.92
N LEU A 4 2.32 -10.24 16.12
CA LEU A 4 1.11 -9.46 15.86
C LEU A 4 -0.15 -10.13 16.46
N GLU A 5 0.03 -11.05 17.40
CA GLU A 5 -1.09 -11.74 18.06
C GLU A 5 -2.09 -10.74 18.64
N GLY A 6 -3.38 -10.94 18.32
CA GLY A 6 -4.47 -10.07 18.73
C GLY A 6 -4.57 -8.72 18.00
N LYS A 7 -3.69 -8.43 17.02
CA LYS A 7 -3.77 -7.23 16.19
C LYS A 7 -4.75 -7.40 15.03
N VAL A 8 -5.37 -6.32 14.61
CA VAL A 8 -6.25 -6.26 13.44
C VAL A 8 -5.64 -5.36 12.38
N ALA A 9 -5.56 -5.86 11.15
CA ALA A 9 -4.97 -5.17 10.02
C ALA A 9 -5.96 -5.01 8.85
N ILE A 10 -5.97 -3.83 8.25
CA ILE A 10 -6.54 -3.61 6.92
C ILE A 10 -5.37 -3.52 5.93
N VAL A 11 -5.41 -4.31 4.86
CA VAL A 11 -4.46 -4.20 3.75
C VAL A 11 -5.25 -3.92 2.47
N THR A 12 -5.06 -2.75 1.85
CA THR A 12 -5.78 -2.41 0.62
C THR A 12 -5.10 -3.01 -0.61
N GLY A 13 -5.90 -3.49 -1.59
CA GLY A 13 -5.38 -4.20 -2.76
C GLY A 13 -4.71 -5.52 -2.37
N SER A 14 -5.32 -6.28 -1.46
CA SER A 14 -4.71 -7.45 -0.83
C SER A 14 -5.10 -8.79 -1.47
N ALA A 15 -5.82 -8.79 -2.58
CA ALA A 15 -6.12 -10.02 -3.31
C ALA A 15 -4.94 -10.53 -4.16
N ARG A 16 -3.99 -9.67 -4.51
CA ARG A 16 -2.88 -9.99 -5.43
C ARG A 16 -1.56 -9.30 -5.02
N GLY A 17 -0.46 -9.78 -5.60
CA GLY A 17 0.85 -9.14 -5.55
C GLY A 17 1.35 -8.77 -4.16
N ILE A 18 1.88 -7.56 -4.00
CA ILE A 18 2.46 -7.07 -2.73
C ILE A 18 1.44 -7.11 -1.59
N GLY A 19 0.19 -6.68 -1.87
CA GLY A 19 -0.87 -6.67 -0.86
C GLY A 19 -1.18 -8.07 -0.32
N ARG A 20 -1.28 -9.08 -1.22
CA ARG A 20 -1.52 -10.48 -0.83
C ARG A 20 -0.36 -11.05 0.00
N ALA A 21 0.88 -10.84 -0.45
CA ALA A 21 2.07 -11.28 0.29
C ALA A 21 2.15 -10.60 1.66
N THR A 22 1.80 -9.31 1.74
CA THR A 22 1.74 -8.56 3.00
C THR A 22 0.66 -9.12 3.93
N ALA A 23 -0.56 -9.31 3.42
CA ALA A 23 -1.68 -9.87 4.20
C ALA A 23 -1.33 -11.25 4.75
N HIS A 24 -0.70 -12.10 3.91
CA HIS A 24 -0.24 -13.42 4.32
C HIS A 24 0.78 -13.35 5.47
N LEU A 25 1.81 -12.52 5.32
CA LEU A 25 2.86 -12.38 6.32
C LEU A 25 2.34 -11.80 7.65
N LEU A 26 1.39 -10.86 7.61
CA LEU A 26 0.73 -10.35 8.82
C LEU A 26 -0.09 -11.44 9.52
N ALA A 27 -0.84 -12.22 8.75
CA ALA A 27 -1.67 -13.32 9.26
C ALA A 27 -0.82 -14.45 9.85
N GLU A 28 0.29 -14.86 9.19
CA GLU A 28 1.24 -15.86 9.73
C GLU A 28 1.80 -15.45 11.09
N HIS A 29 1.87 -14.14 11.35
CA HIS A 29 2.36 -13.61 12.62
C HIS A 29 1.27 -13.27 13.62
N GLY A 30 0.04 -13.74 13.38
CA GLY A 30 -1.08 -13.71 14.33
C GLY A 30 -2.02 -12.52 14.19
N ALA A 31 -1.89 -11.69 13.15
CA ALA A 31 -2.86 -10.63 12.90
C ALA A 31 -4.15 -11.21 12.29
N ARG A 32 -5.30 -10.67 12.69
CA ARG A 32 -6.57 -10.82 11.96
C ARG A 32 -6.57 -9.82 10.82
N VAL A 33 -6.91 -10.24 9.60
CA VAL A 33 -6.74 -9.42 8.41
C VAL A 33 -8.07 -9.20 7.69
N LEU A 34 -8.44 -7.92 7.50
CA LEU A 34 -9.45 -7.54 6.52
C LEU A 34 -8.79 -7.43 5.15
N VAL A 35 -9.19 -8.33 4.25
CA VAL A 35 -8.81 -8.32 2.83
C VAL A 35 -9.74 -7.39 2.07
N THR A 36 -9.20 -6.45 1.31
CA THR A 36 -10.00 -5.56 0.46
C THR A 36 -9.37 -5.42 -0.93
N ASP A 37 -10.19 -5.59 -1.94
CA ASP A 37 -9.83 -5.44 -3.36
C ASP A 37 -11.06 -4.99 -4.15
N LEU A 38 -10.87 -4.62 -5.40
CA LEU A 38 -11.98 -4.29 -6.31
C LEU A 38 -12.80 -5.54 -6.66
N ASP A 39 -12.13 -6.67 -6.89
CA ASP A 39 -12.70 -7.95 -7.31
C ASP A 39 -13.02 -8.81 -6.07
N GLU A 40 -14.32 -8.96 -5.79
CA GLU A 40 -14.80 -9.66 -4.60
C GLU A 40 -14.44 -11.15 -4.61
N ASP A 41 -14.56 -11.81 -5.74
CA ASP A 41 -14.31 -13.27 -5.82
C ASP A 41 -12.83 -13.55 -5.56
N VAL A 42 -11.94 -12.75 -6.15
CA VAL A 42 -10.49 -12.86 -5.93
C VAL A 42 -10.09 -12.49 -4.49
N ALA A 43 -10.77 -11.49 -3.90
CA ALA A 43 -10.55 -11.14 -2.50
C ALA A 43 -10.98 -12.27 -1.55
N ARG A 44 -12.10 -12.93 -1.81
CA ARG A 44 -12.58 -14.11 -1.04
C ARG A 44 -11.62 -15.28 -1.16
N GLU A 45 -11.15 -15.57 -2.38
CA GLU A 45 -10.14 -16.63 -2.60
C GLU A 45 -8.84 -16.31 -1.84
N ALA A 46 -8.37 -15.07 -1.92
CA ALA A 46 -7.17 -14.65 -1.20
C ALA A 46 -7.34 -14.76 0.32
N ALA A 47 -8.49 -14.32 0.87
CA ALA A 47 -8.79 -14.41 2.30
C ALA A 47 -8.84 -15.86 2.78
N ALA A 48 -9.47 -16.77 2.01
CA ALA A 48 -9.55 -18.18 2.35
C ALA A 48 -8.17 -18.89 2.37
N ALA A 49 -7.19 -18.35 1.65
CA ALA A 49 -5.83 -18.89 1.62
C ALA A 49 -4.91 -18.31 2.74
N LEU A 50 -5.38 -17.33 3.51
CA LEU A 50 -4.60 -16.78 4.63
C LEU A 50 -4.76 -17.65 5.89
N PRO A 51 -3.71 -17.76 6.71
CA PRO A 51 -3.86 -18.39 8.03
C PRO A 51 -4.62 -17.48 9.00
N GLY A 52 -5.38 -18.08 9.92
CA GLY A 52 -6.07 -17.34 10.99
C GLY A 52 -7.41 -16.73 10.58
N GLU A 53 -7.84 -15.72 11.32
CA GLU A 53 -9.14 -15.07 11.12
C GLU A 53 -9.02 -13.99 10.04
N THR A 54 -9.92 -14.05 9.05
CA THR A 54 -9.97 -13.10 7.94
C THR A 54 -11.39 -12.66 7.67
N ALA A 55 -11.54 -11.44 7.16
CA ALA A 55 -12.80 -10.93 6.63
C ALA A 55 -12.54 -10.26 5.27
N VAL A 56 -13.60 -10.04 4.51
CA VAL A 56 -13.54 -9.44 3.17
C VAL A 56 -14.49 -8.25 3.09
N CYS A 57 -13.99 -7.15 2.55
CA CYS A 57 -14.82 -6.02 2.15
C CYS A 57 -14.31 -5.48 0.82
N SER A 58 -15.00 -5.80 -0.27
CA SER A 58 -14.59 -5.42 -1.62
C SER A 58 -15.29 -4.15 -2.10
N GLY A 59 -14.68 -3.47 -3.05
CA GLY A 59 -15.24 -2.30 -3.70
C GLY A 59 -14.19 -1.33 -4.25
N ASP A 60 -14.64 -0.43 -5.12
CA ASP A 60 -13.79 0.63 -5.65
C ASP A 60 -13.55 1.71 -4.58
N LEU A 61 -12.34 1.74 -4.03
CA LEU A 61 -11.93 2.69 -3.00
C LEU A 61 -12.01 4.16 -3.45
N THR A 62 -12.10 4.43 -4.76
CA THR A 62 -12.26 5.79 -5.28
C THR A 62 -13.69 6.30 -5.13
N LYS A 63 -14.65 5.43 -4.88
CA LYS A 63 -16.06 5.80 -4.69
C LYS A 63 -16.33 6.32 -3.29
N ASP A 64 -17.25 7.27 -3.20
CA ASP A 64 -17.64 7.85 -1.92
C ASP A 64 -18.26 6.78 -1.01
N GLY A 65 -17.87 6.80 0.25
CA GLY A 65 -18.35 5.87 1.28
C GLY A 65 -17.65 4.51 1.31
N VAL A 66 -16.89 4.11 0.27
CA VAL A 66 -16.22 2.80 0.25
C VAL A 66 -15.04 2.75 1.24
N PRO A 67 -14.15 3.76 1.33
CA PRO A 67 -13.11 3.76 2.37
C PRO A 67 -13.68 3.67 3.79
N GLU A 68 -14.79 4.35 4.05
CA GLU A 68 -15.51 4.29 5.33
C GLU A 68 -16.12 2.90 5.58
N ALA A 69 -16.68 2.27 4.54
CA ALA A 69 -17.25 0.92 4.62
C ALA A 69 -16.17 -0.13 4.93
N VAL A 70 -14.98 -0.03 4.33
CA VAL A 70 -13.84 -0.90 4.61
C VAL A 70 -13.42 -0.82 6.08
N VAL A 71 -13.30 0.38 6.63
CA VAL A 71 -12.96 0.55 8.05
C VAL A 71 -14.06 -0.03 8.94
N ARG A 72 -15.33 0.26 8.62
CA ARG A 72 -16.47 -0.25 9.38
C ARG A 72 -16.50 -1.77 9.39
N ALA A 73 -16.28 -2.41 8.24
CA ALA A 73 -16.25 -3.87 8.14
C ALA A 73 -15.20 -4.49 9.07
N ALA A 74 -14.00 -3.88 9.18
CA ALA A 74 -12.97 -4.36 10.11
C ALA A 74 -13.42 -4.22 11.58
N ILE A 75 -14.12 -3.14 11.92
CA ILE A 75 -14.62 -2.93 13.28
C ILE A 75 -15.80 -3.85 13.61
N ASP A 76 -16.73 -4.01 12.67
CA ASP A 76 -17.91 -4.87 12.87
C ASP A 76 -17.50 -6.34 13.05
N GLU A 77 -16.48 -6.80 12.30
CA GLU A 77 -16.00 -8.18 12.37
C GLU A 77 -15.06 -8.43 13.56
N PHE A 78 -14.10 -7.53 13.80
CA PHE A 78 -13.01 -7.79 14.74
C PHE A 78 -13.03 -6.92 16.01
N GLY A 79 -13.88 -5.90 16.07
CA GLY A 79 -14.05 -5.03 17.24
C GLY A 79 -12.95 -3.98 17.43
N GLN A 80 -11.88 -3.97 16.63
CA GLN A 80 -10.74 -3.06 16.77
C GLN A 80 -10.02 -2.84 15.43
N LEU A 81 -9.07 -1.88 15.40
CA LEU A 81 -8.15 -1.66 14.30
C LEU A 81 -6.80 -1.19 14.82
N ASP A 82 -5.73 -1.89 14.45
CA ASP A 82 -4.36 -1.58 14.89
C ASP A 82 -3.43 -1.20 13.75
N ILE A 83 -3.65 -1.74 12.55
CA ILE A 83 -2.73 -1.64 11.42
C ILE A 83 -3.52 -1.27 10.16
N VAL A 84 -3.04 -0.25 9.43
CA VAL A 84 -3.54 0.09 8.09
C VAL A 84 -2.37 0.11 7.12
N VAL A 85 -2.47 -0.70 6.05
CA VAL A 85 -1.52 -0.71 4.94
C VAL A 85 -2.22 -0.17 3.69
N ASN A 86 -1.86 1.03 3.27
CA ASN A 86 -2.30 1.64 2.02
C ASN A 86 -1.44 1.14 0.88
N ASN A 87 -1.88 0.07 0.21
CA ASN A 87 -1.15 -0.59 -0.88
C ASN A 87 -1.91 -0.53 -2.22
N ALA A 88 -3.24 -0.45 -2.21
CA ALA A 88 -4.05 -0.44 -3.43
C ALA A 88 -3.59 0.61 -4.44
N GLY A 89 -3.60 0.23 -5.71
CA GLY A 89 -3.28 1.14 -6.78
C GLY A 89 -2.92 0.45 -8.08
N TYR A 90 -2.78 1.27 -9.11
CA TYR A 90 -2.38 0.89 -10.46
C TYR A 90 -1.56 2.01 -11.09
N THR A 91 -1.06 1.81 -12.31
CA THR A 91 -0.38 2.86 -13.09
C THR A 91 -1.15 3.15 -14.37
N TRP A 92 -1.12 4.40 -14.79
CA TRP A 92 -1.66 4.84 -16.08
C TRP A 92 -0.66 5.80 -16.71
N ASP A 93 0.37 5.20 -17.28
CA ASP A 93 1.55 5.90 -17.73
C ASP A 93 1.31 6.65 -19.05
N GLY A 94 2.05 7.73 -19.26
CA GLY A 94 2.01 8.54 -20.47
C GLY A 94 3.02 9.69 -20.37
N MET A 95 3.57 10.09 -21.53
CA MET A 95 4.47 11.25 -21.56
C MET A 95 3.73 12.52 -21.16
N ALA A 96 4.30 13.35 -20.30
CA ALA A 96 3.66 14.50 -19.69
C ALA A 96 2.95 15.44 -20.71
N HIS A 97 3.56 15.69 -21.86
CA HIS A 97 2.99 16.53 -22.92
C HIS A 97 1.83 15.89 -23.71
N LYS A 98 1.53 14.61 -23.47
CA LYS A 98 0.42 13.86 -24.08
C LYS A 98 -0.57 13.33 -23.03
N MET A 99 -0.26 13.51 -21.76
CA MET A 99 -1.07 12.98 -20.66
C MET A 99 -2.37 13.78 -20.53
N ALA A 100 -3.49 13.08 -20.54
CA ALA A 100 -4.79 13.71 -20.27
C ALA A 100 -4.94 14.07 -18.79
N ASP A 101 -5.69 15.13 -18.51
CA ASP A 101 -6.04 15.53 -17.14
C ASP A 101 -6.69 14.41 -16.34
N GLU A 102 -7.49 13.57 -16.98
CA GLU A 102 -8.12 12.42 -16.38
C GLU A 102 -7.11 11.39 -15.87
N GLN A 103 -6.08 11.06 -16.68
CA GLN A 103 -5.00 10.18 -16.26
C GLN A 103 -4.27 10.73 -15.04
N PHE A 104 -4.04 12.05 -15.03
CA PHE A 104 -3.38 12.70 -13.92
C PHE A 104 -4.21 12.63 -12.63
N ARG A 105 -5.50 12.99 -12.73
CA ARG A 105 -6.43 12.96 -11.58
C ARG A 105 -6.65 11.56 -11.05
N ALA A 106 -6.77 10.54 -11.92
CA ALA A 106 -6.97 9.16 -11.50
C ALA A 106 -5.81 8.65 -10.61
N MET A 107 -4.58 9.00 -10.92
CA MET A 107 -3.42 8.63 -10.10
C MET A 107 -3.40 9.38 -8.76
N LEU A 108 -3.74 10.66 -8.74
CA LEU A 108 -3.89 11.40 -7.47
C LEU A 108 -4.99 10.78 -6.60
N GLU A 109 -6.12 10.45 -7.22
CA GLU A 109 -7.27 9.88 -6.50
C GLU A 109 -6.87 8.58 -5.79
N ILE A 110 -6.42 7.57 -6.54
CA ILE A 110 -6.14 6.26 -5.97
C ILE A 110 -4.93 6.24 -5.02
N HIS A 111 -3.88 7.03 -5.29
CA HIS A 111 -2.63 6.94 -4.53
C HIS A 111 -2.46 7.99 -3.42
N THR A 112 -3.33 9.03 -3.40
CA THR A 112 -3.20 10.11 -2.39
C THR A 112 -4.53 10.36 -1.68
N VAL A 113 -5.62 10.55 -2.44
CA VAL A 113 -6.93 10.87 -1.87
C VAL A 113 -7.54 9.67 -1.16
N VAL A 114 -7.50 8.49 -1.76
CA VAL A 114 -7.98 7.24 -1.14
C VAL A 114 -7.27 6.93 0.18
N PRO A 115 -5.92 6.91 0.26
CA PRO A 115 -5.22 6.76 1.53
C PRO A 115 -5.64 7.80 2.57
N PHE A 116 -5.80 9.06 2.19
CA PHE A 116 -6.28 10.10 3.09
C PHE A 116 -7.69 9.80 3.61
N ARG A 117 -8.65 9.44 2.73
CA ARG A 117 -10.03 9.11 3.11
C ARG A 117 -10.07 7.91 4.05
N LEU A 118 -9.32 6.85 3.74
CA LEU A 118 -9.25 5.65 4.57
C LEU A 118 -8.68 5.96 5.96
N LEU A 119 -7.58 6.72 6.03
CA LEU A 119 -6.96 7.10 7.30
C LEU A 119 -7.84 8.06 8.10
N ARG A 120 -8.55 8.98 7.45
CA ARG A 120 -9.55 9.83 8.10
C ARG A 120 -10.68 8.98 8.72
N ALA A 121 -11.20 8.00 7.99
CA ALA A 121 -12.21 7.07 8.52
C ALA A 121 -11.67 6.20 9.66
N ALA A 122 -10.40 5.79 9.60
CA ALA A 122 -9.73 5.00 10.63
C ALA A 122 -9.32 5.80 11.88
N SER A 123 -9.35 7.15 11.81
CA SER A 123 -8.82 8.00 12.89
C SER A 123 -9.46 7.76 14.27
N PRO A 124 -10.77 7.47 14.42
CA PRO A 124 -11.34 7.16 15.74
C PRO A 124 -10.70 5.92 16.38
N TYR A 125 -10.36 4.92 15.59
CA TYR A 125 -9.86 3.62 16.03
C TYR A 125 -8.33 3.61 16.19
N LEU A 126 -7.62 4.48 15.51
CA LEU A 126 -6.17 4.61 15.60
C LEU A 126 -5.78 5.74 16.56
N ARG A 127 -6.11 6.97 16.19
CA ARG A 127 -5.69 8.19 16.89
C ARG A 127 -6.45 8.40 18.19
N ASP A 128 -7.78 8.33 18.15
CA ASP A 128 -8.59 8.64 19.34
C ASP A 128 -8.53 7.49 20.36
N ALA A 129 -8.46 6.25 19.89
CA ALA A 129 -8.15 5.11 20.76
C ALA A 129 -6.75 5.26 21.40
N GLY A 130 -5.74 5.71 20.65
CA GLY A 130 -4.41 6.00 21.19
C GLY A 130 -4.39 7.14 22.19
N LYS A 131 -5.26 8.16 22.02
CA LYS A 131 -5.47 9.22 23.01
C LYS A 131 -6.05 8.65 24.29
N ALA A 132 -7.08 7.81 24.21
CA ALA A 132 -7.68 7.15 25.35
C ALA A 132 -6.69 6.23 26.10
N ASP A 133 -5.85 5.49 25.37
CA ASP A 133 -4.78 4.68 25.96
C ASP A 133 -3.80 5.54 26.75
N LYS A 134 -3.36 6.66 26.17
CA LYS A 134 -2.46 7.61 26.84
C LYS A 134 -3.07 8.19 28.11
N GLU A 135 -4.33 8.59 28.07
CA GLU A 135 -5.06 9.10 29.25
C GLU A 135 -5.19 8.04 30.34
N ALA A 136 -5.29 6.76 29.97
CA ALA A 136 -5.31 5.62 30.86
C ALA A 136 -3.91 5.12 31.29
N GLY A 137 -2.83 5.81 30.91
CA GLY A 137 -1.46 5.44 31.25
C GLY A 137 -0.94 4.19 30.52
N ARG A 138 -1.60 3.76 29.42
CA ARG A 138 -1.18 2.61 28.61
C ARG A 138 -0.35 3.06 27.42
N GLU A 139 0.67 2.27 27.05
CA GLU A 139 1.44 2.46 25.84
C GLU A 139 1.06 1.40 24.80
N VAL A 140 0.20 1.75 23.86
CA VAL A 140 -0.25 0.85 22.77
C VAL A 140 0.11 1.47 21.43
N PHE A 141 0.99 0.79 20.70
CA PHE A 141 1.37 1.22 19.35
C PHE A 141 0.39 0.71 18.30
N ARG A 142 -0.01 1.62 17.42
CA ARG A 142 -0.75 1.35 16.19
C ARG A 142 0.09 1.76 14.99
N LYS A 143 -0.18 1.19 13.82
CA LYS A 143 0.71 1.30 12.66
C LYS A 143 -0.06 1.72 11.41
N VAL A 144 0.53 2.66 10.68
CA VAL A 144 0.12 3.02 9.32
C VAL A 144 1.34 2.87 8.42
N VAL A 145 1.19 2.10 7.35
CA VAL A 145 2.22 1.92 6.34
C VAL A 145 1.66 2.32 4.97
N ASN A 146 2.26 3.32 4.36
CA ASN A 146 1.91 3.80 3.03
C ASN A 146 2.88 3.23 2.00
N VAL A 147 2.37 2.49 1.01
CA VAL A 147 3.18 1.96 -0.08
C VAL A 147 3.39 3.05 -1.14
N THR A 148 4.59 3.62 -1.16
CA THR A 148 5.02 4.58 -2.18
C THR A 148 5.96 3.91 -3.19
N SER A 149 6.72 4.69 -3.94
CA SER A 149 7.61 4.22 -4.98
C SER A 149 8.86 5.10 -5.05
N ILE A 150 9.95 4.57 -5.58
CA ILE A 150 11.10 5.39 -5.98
C ILE A 150 10.69 6.44 -7.02
N SER A 151 9.67 6.18 -7.84
CA SER A 151 9.08 7.18 -8.74
C SER A 151 8.55 8.40 -8.00
N GLY A 152 8.02 8.23 -6.78
CA GLY A 152 7.55 9.34 -5.93
C GLY A 152 8.68 10.11 -5.24
N THR A 153 9.88 9.56 -5.14
CA THR A 153 11.04 10.22 -4.52
C THR A 153 12.04 10.79 -5.52
N GLN A 154 12.08 10.25 -6.74
CA GLN A 154 13.09 10.59 -7.74
C GLN A 154 12.49 10.94 -9.12
N GLY A 155 11.21 10.66 -9.32
CA GLY A 155 10.56 10.74 -10.63
C GLY A 155 10.84 9.52 -11.51
N ASN A 156 10.02 9.35 -12.54
CA ASN A 156 10.23 8.35 -13.58
C ASN A 156 9.64 8.83 -14.92
N VAL A 157 10.30 8.50 -16.00
CA VAL A 157 9.84 8.89 -17.36
C VAL A 157 8.47 8.27 -17.65
N GLY A 158 7.55 9.08 -18.16
CA GLY A 158 6.17 8.64 -18.45
C GLY A 158 5.25 8.55 -17.23
N GLN A 159 5.71 8.89 -16.05
CA GLN A 159 4.95 8.76 -14.79
C GLN A 159 4.75 10.09 -14.05
N ALA A 160 4.54 11.19 -14.76
CA ALA A 160 4.33 12.51 -14.13
C ALA A 160 3.17 12.48 -13.10
N ASN A 161 2.07 11.81 -13.44
CA ASN A 161 0.90 11.62 -12.58
C ASN A 161 1.20 10.70 -11.37
N TYR A 162 1.74 9.52 -11.63
CA TYR A 162 2.06 8.54 -10.61
C TYR A 162 3.13 9.05 -9.64
N SER A 163 4.19 9.67 -10.17
CA SER A 163 5.25 10.27 -9.35
C SER A 163 4.72 11.39 -8.45
N ALA A 164 3.89 12.29 -8.99
CA ALA A 164 3.26 13.34 -8.21
C ALA A 164 2.36 12.76 -7.09
N ALA A 165 1.57 11.74 -7.40
CA ALA A 165 0.68 11.09 -6.44
C ALA A 165 1.48 10.37 -5.32
N LYS A 166 2.51 9.61 -5.68
CA LYS A 166 3.37 8.91 -4.70
C LYS A 166 4.22 9.88 -3.87
N ALA A 167 4.63 11.03 -4.42
CA ALA A 167 5.24 12.11 -3.65
C ALA A 167 4.24 12.77 -2.68
N GLY A 168 3.00 12.97 -3.10
CA GLY A 168 1.91 13.43 -2.23
C GLY A 168 1.69 12.52 -1.02
N LEU A 169 1.75 11.20 -1.24
CA LEU A 169 1.64 10.21 -0.17
C LEU A 169 2.80 10.30 0.83
N VAL A 170 4.00 10.64 0.39
CA VAL A 170 5.15 10.93 1.29
C VAL A 170 4.87 12.15 2.17
N GLY A 171 4.32 13.22 1.59
CA GLY A 171 3.89 14.41 2.35
C GLY A 171 2.84 14.08 3.41
N LEU A 172 1.80 13.32 3.02
CA LEU A 172 0.75 12.84 3.93
C LEU A 172 1.34 12.01 5.07
N THR A 173 2.26 11.08 4.77
CA THR A 173 2.95 10.25 5.77
C THR A 173 3.64 11.11 6.84
N LYS A 174 4.43 12.10 6.41
CA LYS A 174 5.17 12.98 7.33
C LYS A 174 4.26 13.87 8.18
N THR A 175 3.16 14.34 7.60
CA THR A 175 2.18 15.16 8.31
C THR A 175 1.46 14.36 9.38
N LEU A 176 0.88 13.20 9.01
CA LEU A 176 0.17 12.35 9.97
C LEU A 176 1.10 11.78 11.04
N ALA A 177 2.38 11.54 10.73
CA ALA A 177 3.36 11.18 11.74
C ALA A 177 3.45 12.25 12.83
N ARG A 178 3.52 13.53 12.48
CA ARG A 178 3.54 14.62 13.47
C ARG A 178 2.25 14.75 14.26
N GLU A 179 1.11 14.59 13.60
CA GLU A 179 -0.21 14.74 14.24
C GLU A 179 -0.55 13.57 15.17
N TRP A 180 -0.19 12.34 14.79
CA TRP A 180 -0.64 11.12 15.47
C TRP A 180 0.43 10.47 16.36
N GLY A 181 1.70 10.87 16.21
CA GLY A 181 2.81 10.39 17.04
C GLY A 181 2.61 10.57 18.54
N PRO A 182 2.04 11.70 19.05
CA PRO A 182 1.73 11.85 20.48
C PRO A 182 0.80 10.79 21.04
N PHE A 183 0.08 10.07 20.18
CA PHE A 183 -0.88 9.00 20.52
C PHE A 183 -0.36 7.59 20.18
N LYS A 184 0.96 7.46 19.94
CA LYS A 184 1.62 6.18 19.63
C LYS A 184 1.10 5.52 18.34
N VAL A 185 0.66 6.32 17.37
CA VAL A 185 0.37 5.83 16.02
C VAL A 185 1.59 6.10 15.15
N ASN A 186 2.36 5.06 14.83
CA ASN A 186 3.46 5.15 13.88
C ASN A 186 2.90 5.29 12.45
N VAL A 187 3.36 6.29 11.72
CA VAL A 187 3.02 6.48 10.32
C VAL A 187 4.31 6.52 9.52
N ASN A 188 4.49 5.55 8.63
CA ASN A 188 5.68 5.41 7.79
C ASN A 188 5.29 5.07 6.35
N ALA A 189 6.25 5.14 5.45
CA ALA A 189 6.10 4.71 4.07
C ALA A 189 7.24 3.77 3.65
N VAL A 190 6.95 2.90 2.67
CA VAL A 190 7.97 2.12 1.96
C VAL A 190 7.97 2.53 0.50
N ALA A 191 9.12 2.94 -0.02
CA ALA A 191 9.35 3.27 -1.43
C ALA A 191 9.98 2.07 -2.13
N PHE A 192 9.20 1.40 -2.98
CA PHE A 192 9.69 0.27 -3.74
C PHE A 192 10.32 0.70 -5.06
N GLY A 193 11.35 -0.06 -5.48
CA GLY A 193 11.84 -0.10 -6.85
C GLY A 193 10.98 -1.04 -7.70
N PHE A 194 11.63 -1.79 -8.59
CA PHE A 194 10.96 -2.74 -9.45
C PHE A 194 10.61 -4.03 -8.67
N VAL A 195 9.29 -4.28 -8.53
CA VAL A 195 8.74 -5.50 -7.93
C VAL A 195 7.95 -6.25 -9.00
N GLU A 196 8.17 -7.55 -9.14
CA GLU A 196 7.44 -8.41 -10.06
C GLU A 196 5.98 -8.60 -9.59
N THR A 197 5.07 -7.98 -10.32
CA THR A 197 3.63 -8.06 -10.10
C THR A 197 2.92 -8.05 -11.45
N ARG A 198 1.60 -8.19 -11.43
CA ARG A 198 0.77 -7.98 -12.62
C ARG A 198 0.99 -6.59 -13.26
N LEU A 199 1.23 -5.57 -12.44
CA LEU A 199 1.49 -4.20 -12.91
C LEU A 199 2.83 -4.03 -13.63
N THR A 200 3.76 -4.94 -13.43
CA THR A 200 5.09 -4.96 -14.04
C THR A 200 5.33 -6.19 -14.91
N ALA A 201 4.28 -6.96 -15.22
CA ALA A 201 4.33 -8.05 -16.17
C ALA A 201 4.73 -7.53 -17.57
N ALA A 202 5.25 -8.40 -18.45
CA ALA A 202 5.58 -7.98 -19.80
C ALA A 202 4.31 -7.58 -20.57
N ALA A 203 4.29 -6.37 -21.08
CA ALA A 203 3.25 -5.88 -21.97
C ALA A 203 3.80 -5.96 -23.41
N ASP A 204 3.87 -7.19 -23.96
CA ASP A 204 4.33 -7.39 -25.34
C ASP A 204 3.20 -7.07 -26.32
N ASP A 205 3.49 -6.21 -27.27
CA ASP A 205 2.73 -5.87 -28.50
C ASP A 205 1.19 -6.04 -28.45
N GLY A 206 0.54 -5.41 -27.46
CA GLY A 206 -0.93 -5.33 -27.39
C GLY A 206 -1.63 -6.50 -26.72
N GLY A 207 -0.89 -7.51 -26.19
CA GLY A 207 -1.43 -8.68 -25.49
C GLY A 207 -1.38 -8.62 -23.95
N GLY A 208 -0.97 -7.51 -23.36
CA GLY A 208 -0.89 -7.35 -21.92
C GLY A 208 -2.28 -7.36 -21.23
N GLU A 209 -2.30 -7.79 -19.95
CA GLU A 209 -3.50 -7.73 -19.12
C GLU A 209 -4.00 -6.28 -19.01
N ARG A 210 -5.31 -6.10 -18.96
CA ARG A 210 -5.92 -4.78 -18.83
C ARG A 210 -6.65 -4.67 -17.50
N PHE A 211 -6.59 -3.49 -16.93
CA PHE A 211 -7.44 -3.10 -15.82
C PHE A 211 -8.61 -2.29 -16.38
N THR A 212 -9.83 -2.76 -16.14
CA THR A 212 -11.04 -2.04 -16.53
C THR A 212 -11.59 -1.29 -15.33
N ARG A 213 -11.68 0.02 -15.44
CA ARG A 213 -12.33 0.87 -14.45
C ARG A 213 -13.86 0.71 -14.54
N ASP A 214 -14.57 1.11 -13.50
CA ASP A 214 -16.05 1.07 -13.46
C ASP A 214 -16.72 1.89 -14.57
N ASP A 215 -16.05 2.94 -15.08
CA ASP A 215 -16.52 3.75 -16.20
C ASP A 215 -16.26 3.12 -17.57
N GLY A 216 -15.72 1.89 -17.60
CA GLY A 216 -15.42 1.14 -18.81
C GLY A 216 -14.08 1.49 -19.48
N VAL A 217 -13.29 2.40 -18.89
CA VAL A 217 -11.96 2.73 -19.41
C VAL A 217 -11.01 1.57 -19.15
N GLU A 218 -10.43 1.04 -20.23
CA GLU A 218 -9.42 -0.02 -20.18
C GLU A 218 -8.01 0.57 -20.10
N ILE A 219 -7.29 0.25 -19.05
CA ILE A 219 -5.92 0.68 -18.80
C ILE A 219 -4.99 -0.51 -19.04
N PRO A 220 -4.05 -0.42 -19.99
CA PRO A 220 -3.08 -1.48 -20.20
C PRO A 220 -2.17 -1.59 -18.98
N LEU A 221 -1.98 -2.81 -18.48
CA LEU A 221 -1.05 -3.11 -17.40
C LEU A 221 0.26 -3.66 -17.97
N GLY A 222 1.32 -3.53 -17.19
CA GLY A 222 2.62 -4.07 -17.56
C GLY A 222 3.61 -2.99 -18.00
N ILE A 223 4.82 -3.43 -18.23
CA ILE A 223 5.93 -2.62 -18.71
C ILE A 223 6.54 -3.24 -19.97
N PRO A 224 7.22 -2.44 -20.81
CA PRO A 224 7.91 -2.99 -21.99
C PRO A 224 8.89 -4.10 -21.60
N GLY A 225 8.88 -5.22 -22.33
CA GLY A 225 9.74 -6.39 -22.06
C GLY A 225 11.22 -6.02 -21.91
N ARG A 226 11.73 -5.09 -22.75
CA ARG A 226 13.09 -4.56 -22.63
C ARG A 226 13.41 -3.97 -21.25
N MET A 227 12.45 -3.36 -20.57
CA MET A 227 12.66 -2.81 -19.21
C MET A 227 12.85 -3.94 -18.19
N ARG A 228 12.16 -5.05 -18.39
CA ARG A 228 12.34 -6.24 -17.53
C ARG A 228 13.71 -6.89 -17.76
N GLU A 229 14.14 -7.00 -19.01
CA GLU A 229 15.45 -7.54 -19.38
C GLU A 229 16.61 -6.72 -18.80
N LEU A 230 16.42 -5.40 -18.66
CA LEU A 230 17.40 -4.51 -18.05
C LEU A 230 17.40 -4.55 -16.53
N ALA A 231 16.33 -5.03 -15.90
CA ALA A 231 16.21 -5.02 -14.44
C ALA A 231 17.40 -5.68 -13.70
N PRO A 232 17.92 -6.86 -14.12
CA PRO A 232 19.10 -7.46 -13.46
C PRO A 232 20.38 -6.63 -13.60
N VAL A 233 20.45 -5.72 -14.57
CA VAL A 233 21.61 -4.86 -14.81
C VAL A 233 21.52 -3.58 -13.99
N ILE A 234 20.32 -3.01 -13.87
CA ILE A 234 20.10 -1.73 -13.16
C ILE A 234 19.85 -1.89 -11.66
N ILE A 235 19.52 -3.11 -11.21
CA ILE A 235 19.31 -3.43 -9.79
C ILE A 235 20.59 -4.11 -9.27
N PRO A 236 21.33 -3.51 -8.34
CA PRO A 236 22.57 -4.09 -7.81
C PRO A 236 22.44 -5.49 -7.22
N LEU A 237 21.27 -5.86 -6.67
CA LEU A 237 21.00 -7.24 -6.24
C LEU A 237 20.78 -8.23 -7.38
N GLY A 238 20.87 -7.79 -8.66
CA GLY A 238 20.85 -8.63 -9.85
C GLY A 238 19.49 -9.19 -10.23
N ARG A 239 18.41 -8.80 -9.57
CA ARG A 239 17.03 -9.22 -9.88
C ARG A 239 15.99 -8.21 -9.44
N PRO A 240 14.81 -8.20 -10.03
CA PRO A 240 13.63 -7.55 -9.44
C PRO A 240 13.28 -8.16 -8.08
N ALA A 241 12.57 -7.39 -7.26
CA ALA A 241 11.97 -7.91 -6.04
C ALA A 241 10.75 -8.78 -6.37
N LEU A 242 10.53 -9.82 -5.57
CA LEU A 242 9.27 -10.57 -5.55
C LEU A 242 8.28 -9.88 -4.59
N PRO A 243 6.97 -10.18 -4.67
CA PRO A 243 6.00 -9.69 -3.69
C PRO A 243 6.38 -9.97 -2.24
N GLU A 244 6.99 -11.12 -1.98
CA GLU A 244 7.47 -11.54 -0.65
C GLU A 244 8.64 -10.69 -0.16
N ASP A 245 9.55 -10.27 -1.05
CA ASP A 245 10.61 -9.32 -0.72
C ASP A 245 10.03 -7.95 -0.31
N ALA A 246 8.91 -7.54 -0.93
CA ALA A 246 8.22 -6.30 -0.60
C ALA A 246 7.42 -6.39 0.70
N ALA A 247 6.86 -7.56 1.02
CA ALA A 247 6.11 -7.77 2.25
C ALA A 247 6.98 -7.61 3.51
N GLY A 248 8.25 -7.98 3.45
CA GLY A 248 9.19 -7.90 4.58
C GLY A 248 9.32 -6.50 5.19
N PRO A 249 9.70 -5.45 4.44
CA PRO A 249 9.76 -4.07 4.94
C PRO A 249 8.42 -3.53 5.44
N ILE A 250 7.30 -3.90 4.81
CA ILE A 250 5.96 -3.52 5.28
C ILE A 250 5.70 -4.18 6.63
N PHE A 251 5.95 -5.49 6.74
CA PHE A 251 5.80 -6.23 7.99
C PHE A 251 6.66 -5.64 9.12
N PHE A 252 7.93 -5.32 8.85
CA PHE A 252 8.79 -4.66 9.83
C PHE A 252 8.13 -3.40 10.37
N LEU A 253 7.60 -2.54 9.49
CA LEU A 253 6.92 -1.30 9.90
C LEU A 253 5.59 -1.53 10.63
N CYS A 254 4.93 -2.67 10.42
CA CYS A 254 3.73 -3.07 11.15
C CYS A 254 4.05 -3.71 12.51
N SER A 255 5.27 -4.19 12.72
CA SER A 255 5.69 -4.95 13.90
C SER A 255 6.11 -4.06 15.07
N PRO A 256 6.23 -4.61 16.30
CA PRO A 256 6.77 -3.91 17.45
C PRO A 256 8.24 -3.47 17.27
N TRP A 257 9.00 -4.11 16.38
CA TRP A 257 10.40 -3.79 16.11
C TRP A 257 10.60 -2.39 15.53
N SER A 258 9.54 -1.81 14.96
CA SER A 258 9.54 -0.45 14.39
C SER A 258 8.91 0.61 15.32
N ASN A 259 8.71 0.33 16.60
CA ASN A 259 8.04 1.28 17.51
C ASN A 259 8.72 2.65 17.57
N PHE A 260 10.04 2.71 17.36
CA PHE A 260 10.79 3.98 17.32
C PHE A 260 11.09 4.47 15.89
N VAL A 261 10.57 3.80 14.86
CA VAL A 261 10.62 4.25 13.45
C VAL A 261 9.35 5.01 13.14
N HIS A 262 9.47 6.31 12.84
CA HIS A 262 8.31 7.18 12.71
C HIS A 262 8.55 8.33 11.73
N GLY A 263 7.58 8.57 10.83
CA GLY A 263 7.66 9.60 9.80
C GLY A 263 8.69 9.31 8.70
N GLN A 264 9.15 8.06 8.58
CA GLN A 264 10.20 7.67 7.66
C GLN A 264 9.65 7.15 6.32
N VAL A 265 10.48 7.29 5.29
CA VAL A 265 10.30 6.64 4.00
C VAL A 265 11.46 5.67 3.82
N ILE A 266 11.20 4.38 3.99
CA ILE A 266 12.21 3.33 3.79
C ILE A 266 12.24 2.96 2.31
N THR A 267 13.40 3.06 1.68
CA THR A 267 13.57 2.62 0.29
C THR A 267 13.96 1.15 0.26
N ALA A 268 13.17 0.34 -0.45
CA ALA A 268 13.41 -1.08 -0.69
C ALA A 268 13.45 -1.33 -2.21
N SER A 269 14.62 -1.14 -2.81
CA SER A 269 14.80 -1.12 -4.28
C SER A 269 15.89 -2.07 -4.78
N GLY A 270 16.45 -2.93 -3.91
CA GLY A 270 17.58 -3.77 -4.29
C GLY A 270 18.86 -2.99 -4.65
N GLY A 271 18.94 -1.73 -4.20
CA GLY A 271 20.05 -0.82 -4.54
C GLY A 271 19.83 -0.01 -5.83
N GLN A 272 18.69 -0.14 -6.50
CA GLN A 272 18.41 0.58 -7.76
C GLN A 272 18.62 2.11 -7.66
N THR A 273 18.46 2.67 -6.46
CA THR A 273 18.63 4.11 -6.21
C THR A 273 19.99 4.46 -5.60
N THR A 274 20.90 3.50 -5.43
CA THR A 274 22.21 3.71 -4.84
C THR A 274 23.06 4.60 -5.76
N GLY A 275 23.55 5.73 -5.24
CA GLY A 275 24.31 6.72 -6.03
C GLY A 275 23.47 7.81 -6.68
N MET A 276 22.13 7.79 -6.56
CA MET A 276 21.24 8.85 -7.01
C MET A 276 20.88 9.84 -5.88
N THR A 277 21.62 9.82 -4.79
CA THR A 277 21.44 10.81 -3.71
C THR A 277 22.20 12.08 -4.08
N SER A 278 21.48 13.09 -4.41
CA SER A 278 21.96 14.48 -4.37
C SER A 278 21.71 15.05 -3.00
#